data_b12d6be02bf95d17dec2120856fa6768
#
_entry.id   b12d6be02bf95d17dec2120856fa6768
#
_cell.length_a   1.000
_cell.length_b   1.000
_cell.length_c   1.000
_cell.angle_alpha   90.00
_cell.angle_beta   90.00
_cell.angle_gamma   90.00
#
_symmetry.space_group_name_H-M   'P 1'
#
loop_
_entity.id
_entity.type
_entity.pdbx_description
1 polymer ?
#
loop_
_entity_poly.entity_id
_entity_poly.type
_entity_poly.pdbx_seq_one_letter_code
_entity_poly.pdbx_strand_id
1 'polypeptide(L)'
;VEIPGIPAVVLLALRRAGSTPVALVGGAVRDLQLHRVHNDPWRGLPDLDLVVEGRAADLVAVLLEQLGPGVVQRCQEHGAYGTVELELSVGGQPVLLDVATARREIYPVPADNPQVSFGCLADDLARRDFSINAMALELAGGTLLDPHGGQQDLERRQLRFLHGSSVRDDPTRLVRGARYAARLGLELEPGSAAQARATLTAWPWGWRLGDPPGQAPAALGTRLRMELELLLEREPWLAALTALQRWGALALLDPALQADRAWPRRLRWAQRLGLPPLLALVAGASDPLALAERLQLPHRQHRLLVQWLELRRRLQERQGDGALLRAEHWCALLEAPGCSPEAVTLALACGTGPRRPLLRWWLRWRQVKAASTAADLLAGGMRQGPELGQRLRDLRAERLRLERF
;
A
#
# COMPACT_ATOMS: atom_id res chain seq x y z
N VAL A 1 25.07 23.89 -1.68
CA VAL A 1 25.01 22.46 -1.42
C VAL A 1 24.76 21.76 -2.75
N GLU A 2 25.59 20.78 -3.13
CA GLU A 2 25.34 19.91 -4.25
C GLU A 2 24.45 18.75 -3.75
N ILE A 3 23.42 18.39 -4.52
CA ILE A 3 22.55 17.26 -4.21
C ILE A 3 22.74 16.26 -5.35
N PRO A 4 23.23 15.04 -5.09
CA PRO A 4 23.48 14.08 -6.15
C PRO A 4 22.22 13.80 -6.97
N GLY A 5 22.33 13.89 -8.29
CA GLY A 5 21.20 13.67 -9.22
C GLY A 5 20.33 14.90 -9.51
N ILE A 6 20.57 16.04 -8.86
CA ILE A 6 19.90 17.31 -9.22
C ILE A 6 20.81 18.15 -10.10
N PRO A 7 20.34 18.57 -11.29
CA PRO A 7 21.09 19.45 -12.15
C PRO A 7 21.40 20.80 -11.46
N ALA A 8 22.63 21.26 -11.57
CA ALA A 8 23.07 22.50 -10.92
C ALA A 8 22.22 23.72 -11.31
N VAL A 9 21.69 23.74 -12.54
CA VAL A 9 20.84 24.84 -13.02
C VAL A 9 19.53 24.93 -12.22
N VAL A 10 18.94 23.79 -11.83
CA VAL A 10 17.72 23.75 -11.00
C VAL A 10 18.00 24.27 -9.60
N LEU A 11 19.11 23.83 -8.97
CA LEU A 11 19.50 24.31 -7.66
C LEU A 11 19.82 25.82 -7.68
N LEU A 12 20.44 26.31 -8.76
CA LEU A 12 20.75 27.73 -8.91
C LEU A 12 19.48 28.57 -9.09
N ALA A 13 18.51 28.08 -9.89
CA ALA A 13 17.23 28.74 -10.06
C ALA A 13 16.46 28.78 -8.72
N LEU A 14 16.39 27.69 -7.99
CA LEU A 14 15.76 27.63 -6.66
C LEU A 14 16.39 28.60 -5.65
N ARG A 15 17.72 28.75 -5.67
CA ARG A 15 18.41 29.70 -4.81
C ARG A 15 18.13 31.15 -5.16
N ARG A 16 17.92 31.47 -6.43
CA ARG A 16 17.65 32.82 -6.93
C ARG A 16 16.18 33.20 -6.89
N ALA A 17 15.29 32.20 -6.87
CA ALA A 17 13.85 32.44 -6.98
C ALA A 17 13.20 33.01 -5.71
N GLY A 18 13.89 33.01 -4.56
CA GLY A 18 13.25 33.33 -3.29
C GLY A 18 13.72 34.64 -2.67
N SER A 19 12.78 35.59 -2.52
CA SER A 19 12.82 36.60 -1.46
C SER A 19 12.44 36.02 -0.10
N THR A 20 11.84 34.83 -0.08
CA THR A 20 11.40 34.04 1.09
C THR A 20 12.22 32.75 1.21
N PRO A 21 12.47 32.26 2.43
CA PRO A 21 13.21 31.01 2.62
C PRO A 21 12.56 29.85 1.88
N VAL A 22 13.34 29.19 1.00
CA VAL A 22 12.97 27.95 0.34
C VAL A 22 13.83 26.84 0.92
N ALA A 23 13.21 25.80 1.42
CA ALA A 23 13.88 24.68 2.04
C ALA A 23 13.52 23.35 1.36
N LEU A 24 14.53 22.51 1.11
CA LEU A 24 14.34 21.10 0.85
C LEU A 24 14.00 20.41 2.16
N VAL A 25 13.03 19.51 2.15
CA VAL A 25 12.51 18.85 3.35
C VAL A 25 12.29 17.34 3.17
N GLY A 26 11.98 16.67 4.24
CA GLY A 26 11.47 15.29 4.21
C GLY A 26 12.49 14.24 3.79
N GLY A 27 12.04 13.33 2.92
CA GLY A 27 12.82 12.16 2.49
C GLY A 27 14.16 12.51 1.84
N ALA A 28 14.20 13.58 1.04
CA ALA A 28 15.41 14.00 0.34
C ALA A 28 16.50 14.46 1.31
N VAL A 29 16.15 15.22 2.36
CA VAL A 29 17.12 15.66 3.39
C VAL A 29 17.62 14.47 4.21
N ARG A 30 16.72 13.59 4.63
CA ARG A 30 17.06 12.36 5.34
C ARG A 30 18.04 11.49 4.54
N ASP A 31 17.74 11.23 3.28
CA ASP A 31 18.55 10.35 2.43
C ASP A 31 19.91 10.98 2.11
N LEU A 32 19.97 12.32 1.99
CA LEU A 32 21.21 13.06 1.86
C LEU A 32 22.08 12.94 3.12
N GLN A 33 21.49 13.02 4.32
CA GLN A 33 22.20 12.82 5.60
C GLN A 33 22.70 11.37 5.72
N LEU A 34 21.88 10.37 5.42
CA LEU A 34 22.29 8.97 5.40
C LEU A 34 23.47 8.73 4.46
N HIS A 35 23.45 9.32 3.27
CA HIS A 35 24.52 9.16 2.30
C HIS A 35 25.80 9.86 2.70
N ARG A 36 25.73 11.15 3.12
CA ARG A 36 26.92 11.98 3.37
C ARG A 36 27.58 11.75 4.73
N VAL A 37 26.76 11.51 5.74
CA VAL A 37 27.23 11.39 7.12
C VAL A 37 27.42 9.94 7.55
N HIS A 38 26.48 9.05 7.13
CA HIS A 38 26.48 7.65 7.55
C HIS A 38 27.00 6.69 6.49
N ASN A 39 27.43 7.18 5.33
CA ASN A 39 27.95 6.39 4.20
C ASN A 39 26.96 5.34 3.69
N ASP A 40 25.66 5.54 3.86
CA ASP A 40 24.64 4.68 3.24
C ASP A 40 24.70 4.82 1.71
N PRO A 41 24.37 3.76 0.94
CA PRO A 41 24.25 3.88 -0.50
C PRO A 41 23.27 4.98 -0.90
N TRP A 42 23.66 5.80 -1.90
CA TRP A 42 22.74 6.78 -2.46
C TRP A 42 21.56 6.06 -3.14
N ARG A 43 20.34 6.40 -2.73
CA ARG A 43 19.13 5.75 -3.23
C ARG A 43 18.44 6.45 -4.40
N GLY A 44 19.06 7.54 -4.87
CA GLY A 44 18.46 8.45 -5.83
C GLY A 44 17.46 9.42 -5.17
N LEU A 45 17.01 10.38 -5.95
CA LEU A 45 15.96 11.30 -5.53
C LEU A 45 14.69 10.91 -6.29
N PRO A 46 13.68 10.38 -5.63
CA PRO A 46 12.39 10.18 -6.29
C PRO A 46 11.78 11.54 -6.61
N ASP A 47 11.54 12.37 -5.60
CA ASP A 47 10.90 13.67 -5.71
C ASP A 47 11.59 14.66 -4.76
N LEU A 48 11.65 15.93 -5.14
CA LEU A 48 12.20 16.99 -4.31
C LEU A 48 11.06 17.73 -3.61
N ASP A 49 10.84 17.40 -2.34
CA ASP A 49 9.88 18.10 -1.49
C ASP A 49 10.48 19.47 -1.08
N LEU A 50 9.90 20.55 -1.58
CA LEU A 50 10.27 21.92 -1.25
C LEU A 50 9.17 22.56 -0.42
N VAL A 51 9.56 23.33 0.60
CA VAL A 51 8.65 24.15 1.39
C VAL A 51 9.08 25.60 1.30
N VAL A 52 8.10 26.50 1.13
CA VAL A 52 8.29 27.95 1.07
C VAL A 52 7.38 28.63 2.09
N GLU A 53 7.92 29.64 2.80
CA GLU A 53 7.11 30.55 3.65
C GLU A 53 6.49 31.62 2.75
N GLY A 54 5.37 31.27 2.09
CA GLY A 54 4.67 32.06 1.11
C GLY A 54 3.85 31.14 0.19
N ARG A 55 3.28 31.69 -0.85
CA ARG A 55 2.50 30.87 -1.80
C ARG A 55 3.43 30.07 -2.71
N ALA A 56 3.28 28.77 -2.74
CA ALA A 56 4.04 27.88 -3.62
C ALA A 56 3.91 28.30 -5.10
N ALA A 57 2.72 28.73 -5.51
CA ALA A 57 2.48 29.22 -6.88
C ALA A 57 3.35 30.42 -7.27
N ASP A 58 3.62 31.35 -6.34
CA ASP A 58 4.45 32.52 -6.60
C ASP A 58 5.92 32.11 -6.82
N LEU A 59 6.45 31.20 -5.98
CA LEU A 59 7.79 30.63 -6.18
C LEU A 59 7.89 29.92 -7.53
N VAL A 60 6.89 29.11 -7.86
CA VAL A 60 6.87 28.35 -9.12
C VAL A 60 6.81 29.29 -10.32
N ALA A 61 6.05 30.37 -10.28
CA ALA A 61 6.03 31.37 -11.38
C ALA A 61 7.43 31.92 -11.64
N VAL A 62 8.18 32.28 -10.60
CA VAL A 62 9.57 32.76 -10.73
C VAL A 62 10.49 31.67 -11.29
N LEU A 63 10.34 30.42 -10.86
CA LEU A 63 11.11 29.29 -11.38
C LEU A 63 10.86 29.04 -12.87
N LEU A 64 9.61 29.10 -13.29
CA LEU A 64 9.21 28.91 -14.69
C LEU A 64 9.82 30.00 -15.58
N GLU A 65 9.82 31.26 -15.11
CA GLU A 65 10.45 32.38 -15.81
C GLU A 65 11.98 32.19 -15.94
N GLN A 66 12.66 31.73 -14.88
CA GLN A 66 14.10 31.53 -14.88
C GLN A 66 14.58 30.33 -15.69
N LEU A 67 13.83 29.21 -15.65
CA LEU A 67 14.18 27.97 -16.32
C LEU A 67 13.79 27.99 -17.81
N GLY A 68 12.79 28.77 -18.17
CA GLY A 68 12.26 28.89 -19.53
C GLY A 68 11.34 27.72 -19.96
N PRO A 69 10.55 27.94 -21.03
CA PRO A 69 9.47 27.02 -21.40
C PRO A 69 9.94 25.65 -21.92
N GLY A 70 11.21 25.55 -22.37
CA GLY A 70 11.75 24.29 -22.90
C GLY A 70 12.10 23.25 -21.84
N VAL A 71 12.16 23.63 -20.57
CA VAL A 71 12.57 22.78 -19.45
C VAL A 71 11.36 22.16 -18.74
N VAL A 72 10.23 22.87 -18.73
CA VAL A 72 9.01 22.48 -18.03
C VAL A 72 8.17 21.54 -18.88
N GLN A 73 7.95 20.32 -18.40
CA GLN A 73 7.12 19.30 -19.04
C GLN A 73 5.68 19.34 -18.52
N ARG A 74 5.52 19.53 -17.23
CA ARG A 74 4.22 19.57 -16.56
C ARG A 74 4.29 20.52 -15.34
N CYS A 75 3.19 21.23 -15.12
CA CYS A 75 2.94 22.02 -13.92
C CYS A 75 1.49 21.80 -13.49
N GLN A 76 1.28 21.34 -12.25
CA GLN A 76 -0.06 21.08 -11.73
C GLN A 76 -0.20 21.67 -10.34
N GLU A 77 -1.14 22.59 -10.17
CA GLU A 77 -1.47 23.20 -8.88
C GLU A 77 -2.59 22.43 -8.18
N HIS A 78 -2.39 22.14 -6.88
CA HIS A 78 -3.35 21.51 -5.98
C HIS A 78 -3.82 22.54 -4.94
N GLY A 79 -4.83 23.34 -5.30
CA GLY A 79 -5.25 24.51 -4.54
C GLY A 79 -5.71 24.26 -3.10
N ALA A 80 -6.20 23.04 -2.78
CA ALA A 80 -6.69 22.73 -1.43
C ALA A 80 -5.61 22.79 -0.34
N TYR A 81 -4.33 22.55 -0.70
CA TYR A 81 -3.20 22.50 0.23
C TYR A 81 -2.05 23.45 -0.14
N GLY A 82 -2.23 24.27 -1.15
CA GLY A 82 -1.21 25.20 -1.64
C GLY A 82 0.06 24.47 -2.10
N THR A 83 -0.10 23.37 -2.85
CA THR A 83 1.02 22.57 -3.39
C THR A 83 1.04 22.67 -4.91
N VAL A 84 2.23 22.72 -5.51
CA VAL A 84 2.43 22.70 -6.97
C VAL A 84 3.43 21.59 -7.31
N GLU A 85 2.99 20.66 -8.14
CA GLU A 85 3.85 19.62 -8.74
C GLU A 85 4.47 20.14 -10.04
N LEU A 86 5.78 20.01 -10.19
CA LEU A 86 6.53 20.34 -11.37
C LEU A 86 7.32 19.15 -11.89
N GLU A 87 7.14 18.84 -13.15
CA GLU A 87 7.98 17.92 -13.89
C GLU A 87 8.87 18.70 -14.86
N LEU A 88 10.16 18.61 -14.65
CA LEU A 88 11.19 19.31 -15.45
C LEU A 88 12.00 18.28 -16.23
N SER A 89 12.47 18.66 -17.43
CA SER A 89 13.46 17.90 -18.20
C SER A 89 14.70 18.74 -18.41
N VAL A 90 15.77 18.40 -17.72
CA VAL A 90 17.04 19.14 -17.79
C VAL A 90 18.11 18.22 -18.34
N GLY A 91 18.63 18.56 -19.55
CA GLY A 91 19.62 17.71 -20.21
C GLY A 91 19.12 16.30 -20.50
N GLY A 92 17.81 16.12 -20.70
CA GLY A 92 17.17 14.80 -20.92
C GLY A 92 16.91 14.01 -19.62
N GLN A 93 17.21 14.56 -18.47
CA GLN A 93 16.92 13.92 -17.18
C GLN A 93 15.62 14.50 -16.57
N PRO A 94 14.66 13.67 -16.15
CA PRO A 94 13.48 14.12 -15.45
C PRO A 94 13.83 14.53 -14.02
N VAL A 95 13.28 15.67 -13.57
CA VAL A 95 13.38 16.16 -12.18
C VAL A 95 11.96 16.48 -11.74
N LEU A 96 11.53 15.86 -10.64
CA LEU A 96 10.23 16.10 -10.03
C LEU A 96 10.40 17.01 -8.82
N LEU A 97 9.64 18.09 -8.77
CA LEU A 97 9.61 19.03 -7.67
C LEU A 97 8.19 19.12 -7.12
N ASP A 98 8.04 18.89 -5.84
CA ASP A 98 6.82 19.13 -5.09
C ASP A 98 7.01 20.38 -4.22
N VAL A 99 6.43 21.49 -4.66
CA VAL A 99 6.55 22.78 -3.96
C VAL A 99 5.30 23.00 -3.11
N ALA A 100 5.46 23.04 -1.80
CA ALA A 100 4.37 23.26 -0.85
C ALA A 100 4.53 24.58 -0.10
N THR A 101 3.40 25.25 0.15
CA THR A 101 3.34 26.33 1.12
C THR A 101 3.50 25.78 2.54
N ALA A 102 4.35 26.40 3.36
CA ALA A 102 4.52 26.04 4.77
C ALA A 102 3.19 26.13 5.50
N ARG A 103 2.85 25.08 6.26
CA ARG A 103 1.52 24.98 6.88
C ARG A 103 1.54 24.36 8.26
N ARG A 104 0.54 24.74 9.03
CA ARG A 104 0.18 24.12 10.30
C ARG A 104 -1.00 23.18 10.11
N GLU A 105 -0.99 22.07 10.82
CA GLU A 105 -2.08 21.09 10.86
C GLU A 105 -2.59 20.93 12.28
N ILE A 106 -3.90 20.92 12.44
CA ILE A 106 -4.59 20.63 13.70
C ILE A 106 -5.58 19.51 13.44
N TYR A 107 -5.65 18.55 14.36
CA TYR A 107 -6.56 17.40 14.30
C TYR A 107 -7.67 17.55 15.35
N PRO A 108 -8.79 18.22 15.07
CA PRO A 108 -9.91 18.36 16.00
C PRO A 108 -10.53 17.00 16.32
N VAL A 109 -10.58 16.12 15.34
CA VAL A 109 -11.07 14.75 15.45
C VAL A 109 -9.91 13.79 15.15
N PRO A 110 -9.58 12.87 16.08
CA PRO A 110 -8.52 11.88 15.86
C PRO A 110 -8.79 11.00 14.63
N ALA A 111 -7.75 10.73 13.85
CA ALA A 111 -7.78 9.92 12.63
C ALA A 111 -8.58 10.50 11.45
N ASP A 112 -9.12 11.69 11.58
CA ASP A 112 -9.80 12.40 10.49
C ASP A 112 -8.80 13.29 9.71
N ASN A 113 -9.30 14.03 8.73
CA ASN A 113 -8.49 14.97 7.98
C ASN A 113 -8.15 16.18 8.86
N PRO A 114 -6.89 16.67 8.81
CA PRO A 114 -6.51 17.85 9.58
C PRO A 114 -7.16 19.13 9.02
N GLN A 115 -7.38 20.08 9.92
CA GLN A 115 -7.58 21.47 9.54
C GLN A 115 -6.23 22.09 9.24
N VAL A 116 -6.10 22.68 8.05
CA VAL A 116 -4.86 23.23 7.54
C VAL A 116 -4.93 24.76 7.53
N SER A 117 -3.86 25.42 7.98
CA SER A 117 -3.65 26.87 7.88
C SER A 117 -2.23 27.18 7.45
N PHE A 118 -2.00 28.35 6.87
CA PHE A 118 -0.64 28.80 6.59
C PHE A 118 0.19 28.89 7.86
N GLY A 119 1.47 28.57 7.76
CA GLY A 119 2.43 28.56 8.85
C GLY A 119 3.82 28.94 8.39
N CYS A 120 4.78 28.89 9.31
CA CYS A 120 6.20 29.01 9.01
C CYS A 120 6.85 27.62 8.81
N LEU A 121 8.12 27.60 8.43
CA LEU A 121 8.88 26.35 8.23
C LEU A 121 8.92 25.50 9.52
N ALA A 122 9.02 26.13 10.68
CA ALA A 122 9.01 25.43 11.96
C ALA A 122 7.67 24.71 12.21
N ASP A 123 6.54 25.33 11.85
CA ASP A 123 5.21 24.70 11.92
C ASP A 123 5.13 23.49 10.97
N ASP A 124 5.68 23.64 9.75
CA ASP A 124 5.68 22.56 8.76
C ASP A 124 6.52 21.35 9.21
N LEU A 125 7.67 21.61 9.83
CA LEU A 125 8.49 20.54 10.39
C LEU A 125 7.82 19.85 11.59
N ALA A 126 7.13 20.60 12.45
CA ALA A 126 6.48 20.07 13.64
C ALA A 126 5.27 19.18 13.37
N ARG A 127 4.57 19.32 12.22
CA ARG A 127 3.41 18.48 11.85
C ARG A 127 3.78 17.13 11.24
N ARG A 128 5.06 16.88 10.91
CA ARG A 128 5.52 15.69 10.22
C ARG A 128 5.40 14.43 11.10
N ASP A 129 5.67 13.29 10.50
CA ASP A 129 5.49 11.98 11.15
C ASP A 129 6.63 11.62 12.11
N PHE A 130 7.87 11.74 11.64
CA PHE A 130 9.08 11.33 12.37
C PHE A 130 10.16 12.42 12.35
N SER A 131 10.97 12.46 13.40
CA SER A 131 12.10 13.38 13.53
C SER A 131 13.04 13.34 12.32
N ILE A 132 13.31 12.15 11.79
CA ILE A 132 14.18 11.96 10.62
C ILE A 132 13.63 12.57 9.32
N ASN A 133 12.34 12.84 9.25
CA ASN A 133 11.68 13.52 8.12
C ASN A 133 11.34 14.99 8.43
N ALA A 134 11.63 15.44 9.66
CA ALA A 134 11.37 16.80 10.15
C ALA A 134 12.63 17.67 10.15
N MET A 135 13.53 17.43 9.22
CA MET A 135 14.70 18.26 8.93
C MET A 135 14.46 19.06 7.65
N ALA A 136 15.07 20.24 7.57
CA ALA A 136 15.04 21.09 6.39
C ALA A 136 16.46 21.56 6.02
N LEU A 137 16.73 21.60 4.72
CA LEU A 137 17.96 22.19 4.18
C LEU A 137 17.60 23.48 3.44
N GLU A 138 17.95 24.63 4.02
CA GLU A 138 17.78 25.89 3.36
C GLU A 138 18.65 25.99 2.10
N LEU A 139 18.03 26.27 0.97
CA LEU A 139 18.73 26.22 -0.31
C LEU A 139 19.64 27.46 -0.51
N ALA A 140 19.30 28.61 0.04
CA ALA A 140 20.09 29.83 -0.10
C ALA A 140 21.42 29.74 0.65
N GLY A 141 21.35 29.44 1.96
CA GLY A 141 22.52 29.39 2.85
C GLY A 141 23.19 28.03 2.96
N GLY A 142 22.51 26.96 2.58
CA GLY A 142 22.97 25.60 2.79
C GLY A 142 22.90 25.14 4.25
N THR A 143 22.15 25.86 5.09
CA THR A 143 21.99 25.57 6.52
C THR A 143 21.04 24.40 6.72
N LEU A 144 21.44 23.41 7.51
CA LEU A 144 20.56 22.30 7.93
C LEU A 144 19.85 22.72 9.23
N LEU A 145 18.52 22.74 9.17
CA LEU A 145 17.63 22.97 10.30
C LEU A 145 17.12 21.63 10.82
N ASP A 146 17.38 21.33 12.09
CA ASP A 146 16.98 20.08 12.74
C ASP A 146 16.41 20.34 14.14
N PRO A 147 15.24 21.00 14.24
CA PRO A 147 14.65 21.37 15.53
C PRO A 147 14.19 20.15 16.35
N HIS A 148 14.08 19.00 15.72
CA HIS A 148 13.54 17.79 16.35
C HIS A 148 14.57 16.68 16.55
N GLY A 149 15.86 16.92 16.29
CA GLY A 149 16.94 15.96 16.53
C GLY A 149 16.94 14.75 15.57
N GLY A 150 16.53 14.97 14.34
CA GLY A 150 16.49 13.93 13.30
C GLY A 150 17.86 13.36 12.98
N GLN A 151 18.94 14.17 12.99
CA GLN A 151 20.32 13.70 12.79
C GLN A 151 20.73 12.68 13.85
N GLN A 152 20.43 12.97 15.13
CA GLN A 152 20.74 12.06 16.23
C GLN A 152 19.96 10.76 16.12
N ASP A 153 18.69 10.82 15.69
CA ASP A 153 17.87 9.62 15.50
C ASP A 153 18.35 8.79 14.30
N LEU A 154 18.85 9.42 13.22
CA LEU A 154 19.52 8.73 12.12
C LEU A 154 20.82 8.04 12.56
N GLU A 155 21.64 8.70 13.36
CA GLU A 155 22.86 8.11 13.93
C GLU A 155 22.55 6.85 14.75
N ARG A 156 21.48 6.91 15.56
CA ARG A 156 21.02 5.78 16.38
C ARG A 156 20.21 4.74 15.62
N ARG A 157 19.94 4.98 14.34
CA ARG A 157 19.05 4.13 13.51
C ARG A 157 17.64 4.01 14.11
N GLN A 158 17.08 5.10 14.62
CA GLN A 158 15.79 5.13 15.31
C GLN A 158 14.72 5.92 14.54
N LEU A 159 13.48 5.46 14.69
CA LEU A 159 12.27 6.18 14.29
C LEU A 159 11.60 6.74 15.55
N ARG A 160 11.52 8.05 15.67
CA ARG A 160 10.87 8.70 16.81
C ARG A 160 9.76 9.63 16.32
N PHE A 161 8.55 9.46 16.88
CA PHE A 161 7.44 10.38 16.66
C PHE A 161 7.75 11.76 17.22
N LEU A 162 7.23 12.80 16.58
CA LEU A 162 7.51 14.18 16.96
C LEU A 162 6.81 14.60 18.26
N HIS A 163 5.62 14.08 18.52
CA HIS A 163 4.83 14.48 19.70
C HIS A 163 3.95 13.32 20.23
N GLY A 164 3.46 13.48 21.46
CA GLY A 164 2.71 12.44 22.16
C GLY A 164 1.36 12.06 21.55
N SER A 165 0.77 12.89 20.70
CA SER A 165 -0.48 12.61 19.99
C SER A 165 -0.28 12.07 18.57
N SER A 166 0.94 11.87 18.10
CA SER A 166 1.24 11.51 16.69
C SER A 166 0.42 10.34 16.16
N VAL A 167 0.32 9.24 16.92
CA VAL A 167 -0.46 8.04 16.50
C VAL A 167 -1.96 8.26 16.68
N ARG A 168 -2.37 9.01 17.69
CA ARG A 168 -3.77 9.37 17.90
C ARG A 168 -4.31 10.22 16.75
N ASP A 169 -3.57 11.21 16.34
CA ASP A 169 -3.94 12.15 15.28
C ASP A 169 -3.95 11.46 13.92
N ASP A 170 -2.95 10.63 13.64
CA ASP A 170 -2.85 9.87 12.39
C ASP A 170 -2.25 8.46 12.61
N PRO A 171 -3.08 7.42 12.78
CA PRO A 171 -2.61 6.05 12.95
C PRO A 171 -1.86 5.50 11.71
N THR A 172 -2.02 6.09 10.52
CA THR A 172 -1.28 5.66 9.33
C THR A 172 0.23 5.91 9.47
N ARG A 173 0.65 6.77 10.40
CA ARG A 173 2.07 6.97 10.72
C ARG A 173 2.76 5.69 11.17
N LEU A 174 2.02 4.73 11.77
CA LEU A 174 2.57 3.40 12.08
C LEU A 174 2.93 2.62 10.80
N VAL A 175 2.08 2.67 9.77
CA VAL A 175 2.36 1.99 8.50
C VAL A 175 3.52 2.68 7.77
N ARG A 176 3.53 4.02 7.76
CA ARG A 176 4.65 4.81 7.21
C ARG A 176 5.96 4.49 7.94
N GLY A 177 5.92 4.41 9.28
CA GLY A 177 7.08 4.02 10.08
C GLY A 177 7.60 2.62 9.75
N ALA A 178 6.71 1.64 9.56
CA ALA A 178 7.10 0.29 9.17
C ALA A 178 7.74 0.25 7.76
N ARG A 179 7.28 1.10 6.84
CA ARG A 179 7.91 1.28 5.52
C ARG A 179 9.35 1.81 5.67
N TYR A 180 9.55 2.85 6.48
CA TYR A 180 10.88 3.42 6.73
C TYR A 180 11.77 2.42 7.48
N ALA A 181 11.25 1.73 8.51
CA ALA A 181 11.99 0.70 9.23
C ALA A 181 12.52 -0.38 8.29
N ALA A 182 11.68 -0.89 7.41
CA ALA A 182 12.05 -1.93 6.46
C ALA A 182 13.03 -1.47 5.38
N ARG A 183 12.83 -0.25 4.85
CA ARG A 183 13.65 0.32 3.78
C ARG A 183 15.04 0.75 4.26
N LEU A 184 15.08 1.37 5.45
CA LEU A 184 16.27 2.06 5.95
C LEU A 184 16.99 1.28 7.04
N GLY A 185 16.46 0.14 7.49
CA GLY A 185 17.05 -0.62 8.60
C GLY A 185 16.97 0.12 9.93
N LEU A 186 15.84 0.80 10.20
CA LEU A 186 15.62 1.57 11.42
C LEU A 186 14.69 0.80 12.38
N GLU A 187 14.82 1.09 13.68
CA GLU A 187 13.96 0.55 14.72
C GLU A 187 13.07 1.65 15.31
N LEU A 188 11.85 1.30 15.72
CA LEU A 188 10.99 2.25 16.43
C LEU A 188 11.57 2.53 17.81
N GLU A 189 11.79 3.81 18.12
CA GLU A 189 12.35 4.26 19.39
C GLU A 189 11.47 3.77 20.57
N PRO A 190 12.05 3.36 21.72
CA PRO A 190 11.29 2.75 22.82
C PRO A 190 10.11 3.59 23.35
N GLY A 191 10.26 4.91 23.47
CA GLY A 191 9.18 5.81 23.88
C GLY A 191 8.07 5.88 22.83
N SER A 192 8.44 5.94 21.56
CA SER A 192 7.50 5.90 20.42
C SER A 192 6.77 4.55 20.35
N ALA A 193 7.47 3.44 20.64
CA ALA A 193 6.84 2.13 20.71
C ALA A 193 5.86 2.00 21.91
N ALA A 194 6.18 2.62 23.04
CA ALA A 194 5.28 2.69 24.19
C ALA A 194 4.04 3.52 23.87
N GLN A 195 4.23 4.70 23.25
CA GLN A 195 3.14 5.55 22.75
C GLN A 195 2.21 4.81 21.78
N ALA A 196 2.78 4.11 20.80
CA ALA A 196 2.01 3.33 19.83
C ALA A 196 1.13 2.27 20.54
N ARG A 197 1.72 1.49 21.45
CA ARG A 197 0.97 0.48 22.21
C ARG A 197 -0.12 1.10 23.07
N ALA A 198 0.17 2.19 23.79
CA ALA A 198 -0.80 2.88 24.63
C ALA A 198 -1.98 3.40 23.80
N THR A 199 -1.72 4.03 22.66
CA THR A 199 -2.75 4.57 21.75
C THR A 199 -3.61 3.44 21.15
N LEU A 200 -2.99 2.36 20.69
CA LEU A 200 -3.71 1.19 20.13
C LEU A 200 -4.60 0.51 21.20
N THR A 201 -4.14 0.45 22.43
CA THR A 201 -4.91 -0.10 23.55
C THR A 201 -6.08 0.82 23.93
N ALA A 202 -5.87 2.13 24.00
CA ALA A 202 -6.90 3.11 24.31
C ALA A 202 -7.94 3.24 23.20
N TRP A 203 -7.56 3.03 21.94
CA TRP A 203 -8.40 3.14 20.75
C TRP A 203 -9.22 4.43 20.70
N PRO A 204 -8.61 5.59 20.55
CA PRO A 204 -9.27 6.89 20.76
C PRO A 204 -10.09 7.40 19.56
N TRP A 205 -10.34 6.59 18.56
CA TRP A 205 -10.82 7.02 17.23
C TRP A 205 -12.34 6.93 17.07
N GLY A 206 -13.17 7.00 18.03
CA GLY A 206 -14.62 7.12 17.87
C GLY A 206 -15.35 6.08 17.00
N TRP A 207 -14.58 5.17 16.37
CA TRP A 207 -15.04 4.06 15.54
C TRP A 207 -14.39 2.76 16.01
N ARG A 208 -15.14 1.67 16.04
CA ARG A 208 -14.67 0.34 16.47
C ARG A 208 -15.01 -0.73 15.46
N LEU A 209 -14.32 -1.85 15.54
CA LEU A 209 -14.67 -3.04 14.77
C LEU A 209 -16.11 -3.48 15.11
N GLY A 210 -16.94 -3.64 14.07
CA GLY A 210 -18.38 -3.89 14.22
C GLY A 210 -19.26 -2.67 13.96
N ASP A 211 -18.72 -1.45 14.03
CA ASP A 211 -19.43 -0.26 13.57
C ASP A 211 -19.54 -0.25 12.04
N PRO A 212 -20.48 0.52 11.45
CA PRO A 212 -20.62 0.59 10.01
C PRO A 212 -19.29 0.96 9.31
N PRO A 213 -18.79 0.14 8.37
CA PRO A 213 -17.48 0.35 7.75
C PRO A 213 -17.31 1.72 7.09
N GLY A 214 -18.38 2.23 6.47
CA GLY A 214 -18.38 3.54 5.80
C GLY A 214 -18.27 4.75 6.73
N GLN A 215 -18.40 4.57 8.04
CA GLN A 215 -18.25 5.62 9.06
C GLN A 215 -16.84 5.68 9.65
N ALA A 216 -15.95 4.80 9.23
CA ALA A 216 -14.57 4.81 9.71
C ALA A 216 -13.85 6.11 9.30
N PRO A 217 -13.09 6.75 10.20
CA PRO A 217 -12.27 7.90 9.88
C PRO A 217 -11.30 7.60 8.70
N ALA A 218 -10.96 8.60 7.92
CA ALA A 218 -10.14 8.44 6.71
C ALA A 218 -8.81 7.70 6.97
N ALA A 219 -8.17 7.95 8.11
CA ALA A 219 -6.91 7.30 8.49
C ALA A 219 -7.08 5.85 8.98
N LEU A 220 -8.30 5.36 9.21
CA LEU A 220 -8.62 3.94 9.44
C LEU A 220 -9.24 3.28 8.22
N GLY A 221 -9.54 4.04 7.17
CA GLY A 221 -10.14 3.61 5.90
C GLY A 221 -9.20 3.78 4.72
N THR A 222 -9.54 4.71 3.83
CA THR A 222 -8.86 4.94 2.55
C THR A 222 -7.38 5.31 2.68
N ARG A 223 -7.02 6.17 3.64
CA ARG A 223 -5.61 6.54 3.87
C ARG A 223 -4.80 5.34 4.36
N LEU A 224 -5.38 4.51 5.24
CA LEU A 224 -4.73 3.27 5.68
C LEU A 224 -4.50 2.32 4.50
N ARG A 225 -5.49 2.16 3.61
CA ARG A 225 -5.33 1.38 2.39
C ARG A 225 -4.17 1.88 1.55
N MET A 226 -4.12 3.17 1.24
CA MET A 226 -3.07 3.76 0.39
C MET A 226 -1.67 3.48 0.95
N GLU A 227 -1.46 3.62 2.25
CA GLU A 227 -0.17 3.34 2.88
C GLU A 227 0.18 1.84 2.86
N LEU A 228 -0.82 0.94 2.99
CA LEU A 228 -0.62 -0.50 2.87
C LEU A 228 -0.30 -0.94 1.44
N GLU A 229 -0.95 -0.35 0.44
CA GLU A 229 -0.63 -0.58 -0.98
C GLU A 229 0.82 -0.19 -1.26
N LEU A 230 1.25 1.01 -0.84
CA LEU A 230 2.64 1.44 -0.96
C LEU A 230 3.62 0.51 -0.23
N LEU A 231 3.25 0.04 0.97
CA LEU A 231 4.05 -0.92 1.73
C LEU A 231 4.23 -2.24 0.98
N LEU A 232 3.14 -2.77 0.42
CA LEU A 232 3.13 -4.08 -0.22
C LEU A 232 3.77 -4.08 -1.62
N GLU A 233 3.73 -2.93 -2.32
CA GLU A 233 4.22 -2.80 -3.69
C GLU A 233 5.65 -2.28 -3.79
N ARG A 234 6.05 -1.38 -2.88
CA ARG A 234 7.31 -0.62 -3.01
C ARG A 234 8.35 -0.93 -1.95
N GLU A 235 8.00 -1.67 -0.90
CA GLU A 235 8.90 -1.89 0.23
C GLU A 235 9.25 -3.38 0.39
N PRO A 236 10.27 -3.71 1.18
CA PRO A 236 10.48 -5.07 1.68
C PRO A 236 9.30 -5.50 2.58
N TRP A 237 8.16 -5.80 1.98
CA TRP A 237 6.86 -5.99 2.65
C TRP A 237 6.91 -7.00 3.81
N LEU A 238 7.76 -8.04 3.71
CA LEU A 238 7.89 -9.03 4.78
C LEU A 238 8.45 -8.38 6.05
N ALA A 239 9.50 -7.58 5.92
CA ALA A 239 10.10 -6.86 7.05
C ALA A 239 9.13 -5.79 7.59
N ALA A 240 8.46 -5.04 6.71
CA ALA A 240 7.52 -3.99 7.08
C ALA A 240 6.29 -4.54 7.84
N LEU A 241 5.65 -5.61 7.36
CA LEU A 241 4.53 -6.23 8.06
C LEU A 241 4.96 -6.91 9.36
N THR A 242 6.18 -7.45 9.42
CA THR A 242 6.77 -7.98 10.66
C THR A 242 6.95 -6.87 11.70
N ALA A 243 7.42 -5.70 11.29
CA ALA A 243 7.52 -4.53 12.16
C ALA A 243 6.14 -4.09 12.66
N LEU A 244 5.14 -3.96 11.78
CA LEU A 244 3.75 -3.64 12.16
C LEU A 244 3.21 -4.63 13.18
N GLN A 245 3.39 -5.92 12.97
CA GLN A 245 2.92 -6.94 13.90
C GLN A 245 3.64 -6.84 15.27
N ARG A 246 4.96 -6.61 15.27
CA ARG A 246 5.73 -6.41 16.50
C ARG A 246 5.28 -5.18 17.29
N TRP A 247 4.85 -4.13 16.61
CA TRP A 247 4.34 -2.90 17.23
C TRP A 247 2.86 -2.99 17.67
N GLY A 248 2.16 -4.06 17.33
CA GLY A 248 0.73 -4.22 17.58
C GLY A 248 -0.16 -3.57 16.53
N ALA A 249 0.41 -3.02 15.47
CA ALA A 249 -0.27 -2.13 14.53
C ALA A 249 -1.13 -2.86 13.48
N LEU A 250 -1.00 -4.17 13.30
CA LEU A 250 -1.94 -4.94 12.49
C LEU A 250 -3.34 -4.97 13.10
N ALA A 251 -3.49 -4.66 14.40
CA ALA A 251 -4.78 -4.44 15.05
C ALA A 251 -5.57 -3.27 14.45
N LEU A 252 -4.92 -2.31 13.79
CA LEU A 252 -5.61 -1.25 13.03
C LEU A 252 -6.49 -1.83 11.91
N LEU A 253 -6.09 -2.98 11.36
CA LEU A 253 -6.86 -3.70 10.36
C LEU A 253 -7.89 -4.60 11.03
N ASP A 254 -7.42 -5.51 11.86
CA ASP A 254 -8.24 -6.51 12.53
C ASP A 254 -7.43 -7.21 13.64
N PRO A 255 -7.97 -7.43 14.84
CA PRO A 255 -7.29 -8.18 15.90
C PRO A 255 -6.87 -9.60 15.48
N ALA A 256 -7.64 -10.26 14.60
CA ALA A 256 -7.25 -11.57 14.07
C ALA A 256 -5.99 -11.48 13.22
N LEU A 257 -5.79 -10.42 12.45
CA LEU A 257 -4.56 -10.18 11.69
C LEU A 257 -3.36 -9.91 12.59
N GLN A 258 -3.57 -9.25 13.73
CA GLN A 258 -2.51 -9.04 14.72
C GLN A 258 -2.03 -10.38 15.32
N ALA A 259 -2.92 -11.33 15.53
CA ALA A 259 -2.60 -12.67 16.03
C ALA A 259 -2.19 -13.67 14.94
N ASP A 260 -2.43 -13.36 13.67
CA ASP A 260 -2.18 -14.26 12.55
C ASP A 260 -0.68 -14.49 12.33
N ARG A 261 -0.26 -15.75 12.33
CA ARG A 261 1.11 -16.17 11.98
C ARG A 261 1.21 -16.73 10.56
N ALA A 262 0.08 -16.89 9.88
CA ALA A 262 0.04 -17.49 8.55
C ALA A 262 0.14 -16.45 7.41
N TRP A 263 -0.01 -15.16 7.70
CA TRP A 263 0.03 -14.11 6.69
C TRP A 263 1.29 -14.12 5.80
N PRO A 264 2.52 -14.44 6.29
CA PRO A 264 3.69 -14.46 5.41
C PRO A 264 3.59 -15.53 4.32
N ARG A 265 3.05 -16.69 4.68
CA ARG A 265 2.82 -17.78 3.73
C ARG A 265 1.69 -17.42 2.76
N ARG A 266 0.60 -16.84 3.26
CA ARG A 266 -0.56 -16.42 2.48
C ARG A 266 -0.17 -15.39 1.41
N LEU A 267 0.59 -14.36 1.77
CA LEU A 267 1.04 -13.34 0.83
C LEU A 267 2.03 -13.88 -0.22
N ARG A 268 2.98 -14.73 0.17
CA ARG A 268 3.88 -15.38 -0.80
C ARG A 268 3.11 -16.21 -1.83
N TRP A 269 2.07 -16.90 -1.40
CA TRP A 269 1.21 -17.64 -2.33
C TRP A 269 0.39 -16.72 -3.21
N ALA A 270 -0.15 -15.65 -2.66
CA ALA A 270 -0.88 -14.64 -3.43
C ALA A 270 -0.01 -14.08 -4.56
N GLN A 271 1.22 -13.66 -4.26
CA GLN A 271 2.16 -13.17 -5.26
C GLN A 271 2.46 -14.21 -6.36
N ARG A 272 2.73 -15.48 -5.98
CA ARG A 272 2.98 -16.56 -6.94
C ARG A 272 1.77 -16.86 -7.83
N LEU A 273 0.57 -16.61 -7.37
CA LEU A 273 -0.68 -16.87 -8.07
C LEU A 273 -1.23 -15.62 -8.78
N GLY A 274 -0.51 -14.48 -8.75
CA GLY A 274 -0.92 -13.23 -9.39
C GLY A 274 -2.10 -12.53 -8.71
N LEU A 275 -2.31 -12.77 -7.42
CA LEU A 275 -3.34 -12.09 -6.63
C LEU A 275 -2.79 -10.80 -6.00
N PRO A 276 -3.61 -9.75 -5.85
CA PRO A 276 -3.21 -8.56 -5.11
C PRO A 276 -2.83 -8.91 -3.66
N PRO A 277 -1.62 -8.53 -3.18
CA PRO A 277 -1.19 -8.89 -1.82
C PRO A 277 -2.11 -8.34 -0.73
N LEU A 278 -2.63 -7.12 -0.89
CA LEU A 278 -3.57 -6.53 0.07
C LEU A 278 -4.85 -7.34 0.20
N LEU A 279 -5.41 -7.83 -0.90
CA LEU A 279 -6.57 -8.72 -0.89
C LEU A 279 -6.31 -9.99 -0.05
N ALA A 280 -5.13 -10.60 -0.24
CA ALA A 280 -4.75 -11.78 0.53
C ALA A 280 -4.50 -11.47 2.01
N LEU A 281 -4.04 -10.27 2.35
CA LEU A 281 -3.95 -9.82 3.73
C LEU A 281 -5.35 -9.70 4.34
N VAL A 282 -6.25 -8.98 3.68
CA VAL A 282 -7.65 -8.77 4.10
C VAL A 282 -8.40 -10.08 4.28
N ALA A 283 -8.17 -11.08 3.42
CA ALA A 283 -8.77 -12.41 3.56
C ALA A 283 -8.42 -13.13 4.88
N GLY A 284 -7.44 -12.65 5.64
CA GLY A 284 -7.09 -13.17 6.97
C GLY A 284 -7.84 -12.51 8.12
N ALA A 285 -8.64 -11.49 7.88
CA ALA A 285 -9.43 -10.80 8.90
C ALA A 285 -10.56 -11.69 9.43
N SER A 286 -11.10 -11.33 10.59
CA SER A 286 -12.29 -11.98 11.17
C SER A 286 -13.51 -11.79 10.29
N ASP A 287 -13.71 -10.57 9.77
CA ASP A 287 -14.69 -10.25 8.74
C ASP A 287 -13.99 -9.58 7.53
N PRO A 288 -13.62 -10.38 6.52
CA PRO A 288 -12.94 -9.86 5.33
C PRO A 288 -13.77 -8.89 4.51
N LEU A 289 -15.11 -9.01 4.51
CA LEU A 289 -15.98 -8.14 3.73
C LEU A 289 -16.13 -6.77 4.38
N ALA A 290 -16.36 -6.72 5.69
CA ALA A 290 -16.40 -5.47 6.45
C ALA A 290 -15.06 -4.71 6.37
N LEU A 291 -13.92 -5.44 6.44
CA LEU A 291 -12.61 -4.83 6.27
C LEU A 291 -12.41 -4.31 4.83
N ALA A 292 -12.81 -5.07 3.81
CA ALA A 292 -12.73 -4.64 2.41
C ALA A 292 -13.57 -3.40 2.14
N GLU A 293 -14.78 -3.31 2.72
CA GLU A 293 -15.65 -2.14 2.63
C GLU A 293 -15.02 -0.94 3.33
N ARG A 294 -14.53 -1.08 4.56
CA ARG A 294 -13.86 -0.01 5.32
C ARG A 294 -12.65 0.55 4.57
N LEU A 295 -11.83 -0.31 4.01
CA LEU A 295 -10.68 0.08 3.20
C LEU A 295 -11.07 0.56 1.81
N GLN A 296 -12.35 0.48 1.43
CA GLN A 296 -12.86 0.81 0.10
C GLN A 296 -12.07 0.09 -1.01
N LEU A 297 -11.91 -1.22 -0.88
CA LEU A 297 -11.25 -2.01 -1.92
C LEU A 297 -12.04 -1.95 -3.23
N PRO A 298 -11.37 -2.04 -4.40
CA PRO A 298 -12.05 -2.07 -5.69
C PRO A 298 -13.13 -3.16 -5.75
N HIS A 299 -14.25 -2.88 -6.39
CA HIS A 299 -15.40 -3.78 -6.51
C HIS A 299 -15.03 -5.19 -6.99
N ARG A 300 -14.05 -5.30 -7.91
CA ARG A 300 -13.55 -6.61 -8.36
C ARG A 300 -12.95 -7.43 -7.21
N GLN A 301 -12.19 -6.79 -6.32
CA GLN A 301 -11.58 -7.46 -5.16
C GLN A 301 -12.63 -7.85 -4.12
N HIS A 302 -13.60 -6.98 -3.86
CA HIS A 302 -14.73 -7.29 -2.98
C HIS A 302 -15.52 -8.49 -3.48
N ARG A 303 -15.89 -8.52 -4.76
CA ARG A 303 -16.58 -9.65 -5.38
C ARG A 303 -15.76 -10.94 -5.28
N LEU A 304 -14.45 -10.87 -5.40
CA LEU A 304 -13.57 -12.02 -5.25
C LEU A 304 -13.58 -12.59 -3.83
N LEU A 305 -13.61 -11.73 -2.80
CA LEU A 305 -13.78 -12.16 -1.41
C LEU A 305 -15.11 -12.87 -1.19
N VAL A 306 -16.21 -12.35 -1.73
CA VAL A 306 -17.54 -13.02 -1.66
C VAL A 306 -17.48 -14.42 -2.28
N GLN A 307 -16.91 -14.55 -3.47
CA GLN A 307 -16.78 -15.85 -4.16
C GLN A 307 -15.89 -16.83 -3.37
N TRP A 308 -14.80 -16.33 -2.80
CA TRP A 308 -13.92 -17.15 -1.96
C TRP A 308 -14.60 -17.61 -0.67
N LEU A 309 -15.36 -16.74 0.00
CA LEU A 309 -16.10 -17.11 1.22
C LEU A 309 -17.16 -18.17 0.93
N GLU A 310 -17.86 -18.03 -0.20
CA GLU A 310 -18.82 -19.05 -0.64
C GLU A 310 -18.12 -20.39 -0.97
N LEU A 311 -16.98 -20.33 -1.66
CA LEU A 311 -16.17 -21.54 -1.91
C LEU A 311 -15.70 -22.18 -0.59
N ARG A 312 -15.23 -21.35 0.36
CA ARG A 312 -14.82 -21.82 1.70
C ARG A 312 -15.96 -22.55 2.42
N ARG A 313 -17.18 -21.98 2.40
CA ARG A 313 -18.37 -22.61 2.97
C ARG A 313 -18.65 -23.97 2.32
N ARG A 314 -18.68 -24.04 0.99
CA ARG A 314 -18.90 -25.29 0.23
C ARG A 314 -17.84 -26.35 0.53
N LEU A 315 -16.58 -25.96 0.68
CA LEU A 315 -15.48 -26.87 1.04
C LEU A 315 -15.64 -27.41 2.46
N GLN A 316 -16.10 -26.58 3.40
CA GLN A 316 -16.34 -26.98 4.80
C GLN A 316 -17.51 -27.96 4.91
N GLU A 317 -18.62 -27.71 4.22
CA GLU A 317 -19.80 -28.60 4.20
C GLU A 317 -19.50 -29.98 3.68
N ARG A 318 -18.49 -30.12 2.83
CA ARG A 318 -18.08 -31.41 2.23
C ARG A 318 -16.86 -32.05 2.91
N GLN A 319 -16.38 -31.51 4.02
CA GLN A 319 -15.35 -32.15 4.83
C GLN A 319 -15.90 -33.45 5.43
N GLY A 320 -15.36 -34.59 4.97
CA GLY A 320 -15.81 -35.92 5.38
C GLY A 320 -16.67 -36.65 4.35
N ASP A 321 -17.07 -35.98 3.25
CA ASP A 321 -17.79 -36.62 2.17
C ASP A 321 -16.82 -37.42 1.26
N GLY A 322 -16.83 -38.73 1.33
CA GLY A 322 -16.01 -39.63 0.50
C GLY A 322 -16.24 -39.45 -1.02
N ALA A 323 -17.27 -38.69 -1.43
CA ALA A 323 -17.58 -38.40 -2.82
C ALA A 323 -16.52 -37.49 -3.51
N LEU A 324 -15.69 -36.75 -2.76
CA LEU A 324 -14.65 -35.86 -3.31
C LEU A 324 -13.32 -36.56 -3.62
N LEU A 325 -13.32 -37.86 -3.91
CA LEU A 325 -12.09 -38.61 -4.22
C LEU A 325 -11.65 -38.50 -5.69
N ARG A 326 -12.48 -37.99 -6.59
CA ARG A 326 -12.24 -37.99 -8.04
C ARG A 326 -12.10 -36.58 -8.61
N ALA A 327 -11.27 -36.42 -9.67
CA ALA A 327 -11.02 -35.15 -10.34
C ALA A 327 -12.30 -34.50 -10.89
N GLU A 328 -13.25 -35.28 -11.38
CA GLU A 328 -14.54 -34.82 -11.91
C GLU A 328 -15.37 -34.09 -10.84
N HIS A 329 -15.41 -34.60 -9.60
CA HIS A 329 -16.18 -34.00 -8.51
C HIS A 329 -15.53 -32.68 -8.05
N TRP A 330 -14.21 -32.65 -8.01
CA TRP A 330 -13.50 -31.41 -7.73
C TRP A 330 -13.72 -30.34 -8.81
N CYS A 331 -13.68 -30.72 -10.09
CA CYS A 331 -13.98 -29.78 -11.17
C CYS A 331 -15.43 -29.27 -11.07
N ALA A 332 -16.40 -30.15 -10.81
CA ALA A 332 -17.79 -29.73 -10.63
C ALA A 332 -17.99 -28.76 -9.47
N LEU A 333 -17.25 -28.93 -8.37
CA LEU A 333 -17.28 -28.03 -7.20
C LEU A 333 -16.61 -26.69 -7.50
N LEU A 334 -15.39 -26.72 -8.07
CA LEU A 334 -14.54 -25.54 -8.24
C LEU A 334 -14.93 -24.69 -9.47
N GLU A 335 -15.71 -25.26 -10.39
CA GLU A 335 -16.23 -24.60 -11.58
C GLU A 335 -17.74 -24.32 -11.49
N ALA A 336 -18.32 -24.53 -10.31
CA ALA A 336 -19.73 -24.24 -10.07
C ALA A 336 -20.04 -22.74 -10.26
N PRO A 337 -21.27 -22.39 -10.64
CA PRO A 337 -21.67 -20.98 -10.75
C PRO A 337 -21.32 -20.17 -9.50
N GLY A 338 -20.78 -18.97 -9.71
CA GLY A 338 -20.32 -18.11 -8.62
C GLY A 338 -18.91 -18.41 -8.10
N CYS A 339 -18.18 -19.38 -8.66
CA CYS A 339 -16.79 -19.65 -8.36
C CYS A 339 -15.88 -19.26 -9.53
N SER A 340 -15.03 -18.27 -9.35
CA SER A 340 -14.03 -17.90 -10.36
C SER A 340 -12.69 -18.63 -10.12
N PRO A 341 -11.84 -18.77 -11.16
CA PRO A 341 -10.50 -19.32 -10.99
C PRO A 341 -9.68 -18.57 -9.94
N GLU A 342 -9.84 -17.25 -9.84
CA GLU A 342 -9.18 -16.41 -8.85
C GLU A 342 -9.66 -16.71 -7.42
N ALA A 343 -10.92 -17.12 -7.22
CA ALA A 343 -11.42 -17.54 -5.91
C ALA A 343 -10.74 -18.84 -5.45
N VAL A 344 -10.46 -19.76 -6.38
CA VAL A 344 -9.70 -20.99 -6.09
C VAL A 344 -8.24 -20.66 -5.76
N THR A 345 -7.62 -19.71 -6.46
CA THR A 345 -6.25 -19.28 -6.13
C THR A 345 -6.19 -18.57 -4.77
N LEU A 346 -7.22 -17.80 -4.42
CA LEU A 346 -7.31 -17.19 -3.08
C LEU A 346 -7.50 -18.27 -2.00
N ALA A 347 -8.30 -19.31 -2.26
CA ALA A 347 -8.44 -20.46 -1.37
C ALA A 347 -7.10 -21.18 -1.15
N LEU A 348 -6.29 -21.36 -2.21
CA LEU A 348 -4.93 -21.89 -2.12
C LEU A 348 -4.01 -21.01 -1.28
N ALA A 349 -4.04 -19.70 -1.50
CA ALA A 349 -3.23 -18.75 -0.76
C ALA A 349 -3.58 -18.73 0.73
N CYS A 350 -4.88 -18.74 1.05
CA CYS A 350 -5.40 -18.76 2.41
C CYS A 350 -5.28 -20.13 3.10
N GLY A 351 -4.94 -21.19 2.37
CA GLY A 351 -4.92 -22.55 2.91
C GLY A 351 -6.32 -23.12 3.20
N THR A 352 -7.33 -22.63 2.48
CA THR A 352 -8.72 -23.06 2.61
C THR A 352 -8.90 -24.39 1.90
N GLY A 353 -9.28 -25.44 2.63
CA GLY A 353 -9.53 -26.78 2.08
C GLY A 353 -8.25 -27.57 1.76
N PRO A 354 -8.42 -28.79 1.18
CA PRO A 354 -7.31 -29.67 0.87
C PRO A 354 -6.47 -29.14 -0.30
N ARG A 355 -5.20 -28.91 -0.03
CA ARG A 355 -4.30 -28.23 -0.96
C ARG A 355 -4.02 -29.00 -2.25
N ARG A 356 -3.92 -30.34 -2.16
CA ARG A 356 -3.55 -31.15 -3.33
C ARG A 356 -4.57 -31.05 -4.46
N PRO A 357 -5.89 -31.27 -4.25
CA PRO A 357 -6.87 -31.16 -5.34
C PRO A 357 -6.99 -29.74 -5.88
N LEU A 358 -6.92 -28.69 -5.04
CA LEU A 358 -6.94 -27.31 -5.50
C LEU A 358 -5.75 -27.00 -6.41
N LEU A 359 -4.53 -27.45 -6.06
CA LEU A 359 -3.34 -27.30 -6.91
C LEU A 359 -3.45 -28.10 -8.21
N ARG A 360 -3.93 -29.36 -8.15
CA ARG A 360 -4.11 -30.17 -9.35
C ARG A 360 -5.13 -29.55 -10.30
N TRP A 361 -6.23 -29.06 -9.73
CA TRP A 361 -7.20 -28.32 -10.55
C TRP A 361 -6.58 -27.12 -11.22
N TRP A 362 -5.86 -26.27 -10.44
CA TRP A 362 -5.20 -25.08 -10.97
C TRP A 362 -4.17 -25.38 -12.07
N LEU A 363 -3.33 -26.39 -11.87
CA LEU A 363 -2.23 -26.72 -12.76
C LEU A 363 -2.64 -27.63 -13.96
N ARG A 364 -3.65 -28.48 -13.77
CA ARG A 364 -3.96 -29.54 -14.74
C ARG A 364 -5.45 -29.66 -15.08
N TRP A 365 -6.31 -29.95 -14.11
CA TRP A 365 -7.66 -30.40 -14.39
C TRP A 365 -8.53 -29.34 -15.09
N ARG A 366 -8.38 -28.05 -14.77
CA ARG A 366 -9.08 -26.95 -15.45
C ARG A 366 -8.79 -26.85 -16.94
N GLN A 367 -7.67 -27.43 -17.41
CA GLN A 367 -7.25 -27.41 -18.81
C GLN A 367 -7.74 -28.65 -19.58
N VAL A 368 -8.26 -29.68 -18.88
CA VAL A 368 -8.81 -30.88 -19.52
C VAL A 368 -10.04 -30.50 -20.32
N LYS A 369 -10.02 -30.75 -21.63
CA LYS A 369 -11.13 -30.51 -22.55
C LYS A 369 -11.89 -31.80 -22.80
N ALA A 370 -13.13 -31.71 -23.29
CA ALA A 370 -13.89 -32.86 -23.79
C ALA A 370 -13.13 -33.59 -24.93
N ALA A 371 -13.38 -34.86 -25.09
CA ALA A 371 -12.77 -35.67 -26.16
C ALA A 371 -13.17 -35.21 -27.57
N SER A 372 -14.38 -34.66 -27.70
CA SER A 372 -14.92 -34.10 -28.93
C SER A 372 -15.20 -32.61 -28.77
N THR A 373 -15.11 -31.86 -29.83
CA THR A 373 -15.49 -30.45 -29.87
C THR A 373 -17.00 -30.28 -30.12
N ALA A 374 -17.52 -29.07 -29.92
CA ALA A 374 -18.91 -28.77 -30.30
C ALA A 374 -19.16 -28.97 -31.80
N ALA A 375 -18.16 -28.63 -32.65
CA ALA A 375 -18.24 -28.84 -34.08
C ALA A 375 -18.35 -30.32 -34.48
N ASP A 376 -17.57 -31.18 -33.80
CA ASP A 376 -17.62 -32.63 -34.07
C ASP A 376 -19.01 -33.23 -33.71
N LEU A 377 -19.59 -32.79 -32.59
CA LEU A 377 -20.90 -33.24 -32.14
C LEU A 377 -22.03 -32.72 -33.07
N LEU A 378 -21.94 -31.51 -33.55
CA LEU A 378 -22.87 -30.93 -34.53
C LEU A 378 -22.78 -31.66 -35.86
N ALA A 379 -21.55 -31.95 -36.35
CA ALA A 379 -21.31 -32.75 -37.56
C ALA A 379 -21.86 -34.18 -37.42
N GLY A 380 -21.87 -34.75 -36.20
CA GLY A 380 -22.47 -36.03 -35.85
C GLY A 380 -24.00 -36.01 -35.69
N GLY A 381 -24.68 -34.90 -36.05
CA GLY A 381 -26.12 -34.77 -36.05
C GLY A 381 -26.77 -34.28 -34.75
N MET A 382 -25.99 -33.88 -33.76
CA MET A 382 -26.53 -33.26 -32.55
C MET A 382 -27.02 -31.82 -32.83
N ARG A 383 -28.15 -31.43 -32.25
CA ARG A 383 -28.67 -30.07 -32.43
C ARG A 383 -28.01 -29.08 -31.49
N GLN A 384 -27.87 -27.82 -31.94
CA GLN A 384 -27.43 -26.70 -31.09
C GLN A 384 -28.46 -26.48 -29.97
N GLY A 385 -28.01 -26.49 -28.70
CA GLY A 385 -28.89 -26.30 -27.55
C GLY A 385 -28.27 -26.78 -26.24
N PRO A 386 -29.05 -26.79 -25.14
CA PRO A 386 -28.61 -27.22 -23.82
C PRO A 386 -28.02 -28.64 -23.78
N GLU A 387 -28.56 -29.55 -24.61
CA GLU A 387 -28.13 -30.97 -24.72
C GLU A 387 -26.68 -31.07 -25.21
N LEU A 388 -26.29 -30.24 -26.20
CA LEU A 388 -24.91 -30.17 -26.70
C LEU A 388 -23.94 -29.75 -25.55
N GLY A 389 -24.34 -28.77 -24.78
CA GLY A 389 -23.56 -28.33 -23.61
C GLY A 389 -23.44 -29.41 -22.55
N GLN A 390 -24.52 -30.16 -22.28
CA GLN A 390 -24.51 -31.28 -21.33
C GLN A 390 -23.58 -32.39 -21.83
N ARG A 391 -23.68 -32.78 -23.10
CA ARG A 391 -22.84 -33.84 -23.69
C ARG A 391 -21.36 -33.49 -23.62
N LEU A 392 -21.00 -32.26 -23.89
CA LEU A 392 -19.60 -31.79 -23.72
C LEU A 392 -19.11 -31.87 -22.27
N ARG A 393 -19.96 -31.55 -21.30
CA ARG A 393 -19.65 -31.73 -19.88
C ARG A 393 -19.42 -33.17 -19.51
N ASP A 394 -20.28 -34.08 -20.00
CA ASP A 394 -20.18 -35.53 -19.74
C ASP A 394 -18.91 -36.11 -20.33
N LEU A 395 -18.59 -35.78 -21.58
CA LEU A 395 -17.34 -36.21 -22.25
C LEU A 395 -16.08 -35.67 -21.52
N ARG A 396 -16.15 -34.45 -20.98
CA ARG A 396 -15.07 -33.92 -20.16
C ARG A 396 -14.96 -34.66 -18.83
N ALA A 397 -16.10 -34.96 -18.19
CA ALA A 397 -16.12 -35.73 -16.95
C ALA A 397 -15.56 -37.14 -17.14
N GLU A 398 -15.86 -37.81 -18.26
CA GLU A 398 -15.28 -39.12 -18.63
C GLU A 398 -13.73 -39.04 -18.71
N ARG A 399 -13.18 -38.00 -19.32
CA ARG A 399 -11.71 -37.78 -19.35
C ARG A 399 -11.14 -37.50 -17.97
N LEU A 400 -11.83 -36.70 -17.15
CA LEU A 400 -11.40 -36.39 -15.78
C LEU A 400 -11.39 -37.64 -14.86
N ARG A 401 -12.22 -38.65 -15.14
CA ARG A 401 -12.20 -39.95 -14.42
C ARG A 401 -10.89 -40.70 -14.62
N LEU A 402 -10.25 -40.52 -15.77
CA LEU A 402 -8.97 -41.15 -16.08
C LEU A 402 -7.78 -40.42 -15.43
N GLU A 403 -8.00 -39.20 -14.93
CA GLU A 403 -6.98 -38.42 -14.23
C GLU A 403 -6.68 -39.03 -12.84
N ARG A 404 -5.41 -39.37 -12.60
CA ARG A 404 -4.97 -39.88 -11.29
C ARG A 404 -5.07 -38.80 -10.19
N PHE A 405 -5.55 -39.21 -9.04
CA PHE A 405 -5.68 -38.38 -7.84
C PHE A 405 -4.34 -38.17 -7.14
#